data_320be7afe2ba76bf74b1577f636a57ab
#
_entry.id   320be7afe2ba76bf74b1577f636a57ab
#
_cell.length_a   1.000
_cell.length_b   1.000
_cell.length_c   1.000
_cell.angle_alpha   90.00
_cell.angle_beta   90.00
_cell.angle_gamma   90.00
#
_symmetry.space_group_name_H-M   'P 1'
#
loop_
_entity.id
_entity.type
_entity.pdbx_description
1 polymer ?
#
loop_
_entity_poly.entity_id
_entity_poly.type
_entity_poly.pdbx_seq_one_letter_code
_entity_poly.pdbx_strand_id
1 'polypeptide(L)' 'QEGMQQGEAQVLLRQLSRKFGEPPSEIKHKIESADSERLLLWSERVLTARTLEEVLQ' A
#
# COMPACT_ATOMS: atom_id res chain seq x y z
N GLN A 1 14.11 -6.02 7.76
CA GLN A 1 13.59 -6.33 9.07
C GLN A 1 12.10 -6.43 9.03
N GLU A 2 11.60 -7.47 9.65
CA GLU A 2 10.17 -7.74 9.60
C GLU A 2 9.34 -6.61 10.18
N GLY A 3 9.78 -6.06 11.29
CA GLY A 3 9.05 -4.99 11.94
C GLY A 3 8.93 -3.75 11.06
N MET A 4 9.96 -3.44 10.32
CA MET A 4 9.93 -2.28 9.42
C MET A 4 8.99 -2.50 8.25
N GLN A 5 9.01 -3.69 7.67
CA GLN A 5 8.11 -4.02 6.58
C GLN A 5 6.66 -3.91 6.99
N GLN A 6 6.34 -4.43 8.17
CA GLN A 6 4.97 -4.36 8.67
C GLN A 6 4.54 -2.93 8.91
N GLY A 7 5.44 -2.10 9.43
CA GLY A 7 5.14 -0.70 9.63
C GLY A 7 4.88 0.02 8.33
N GLU A 8 5.69 -0.25 7.33
CA GLU A 8 5.52 0.36 6.01
C GLU A 8 4.20 -0.06 5.37
N ALA A 9 3.86 -1.34 5.48
CA ALA A 9 2.61 -1.84 4.93
C ALA A 9 1.41 -1.19 5.59
N GLN A 10 1.45 -1.02 6.91
CA GLN A 10 0.36 -0.40 7.63
C GLN A 10 0.20 1.07 7.29
N VAL A 11 1.30 1.79 7.14
CA VAL A 11 1.25 3.19 6.73
C VAL A 11 0.62 3.30 5.35
N LEU A 12 1.03 2.44 4.42
CA LEU A 12 0.48 2.45 3.08
C LEU A 12 -1.02 2.14 3.08
N LEU A 13 -1.42 1.13 3.85
CA LEU A 13 -2.84 0.78 3.96
C LEU A 13 -3.65 1.94 4.51
N ARG A 14 -3.11 2.66 5.48
CA ARG A 14 -3.79 3.81 6.04
C ARG A 14 -3.95 4.92 4.99
N GLN A 15 -2.91 5.15 4.21
CA GLN A 15 -2.97 6.15 3.14
C GLN A 15 -4.01 5.79 2.10
N LEU A 16 -4.05 4.52 1.71
CA LEU A 16 -5.04 4.05 0.75
C LEU A 16 -6.45 4.19 1.29
N SER A 17 -6.62 3.85 2.56
CA SER A 17 -7.93 3.94 3.20
C SER A 17 -8.44 5.37 3.22
N ARG A 18 -7.56 6.33 3.44
CA ARG A 18 -7.96 7.73 3.48
C ARG A 18 -8.23 8.30 2.10
N LYS A 19 -7.49 7.84 1.11
CA LYS A 19 -7.60 8.40 -0.23
C LYS A 19 -8.68 7.73 -1.06
N PHE A 20 -8.79 6.41 -0.97
CA PHE A 20 -9.68 5.62 -1.83
C PHE A 20 -10.76 4.88 -1.04
N GLY A 21 -10.75 4.95 0.27
CA GLY A 21 -11.60 4.12 1.10
C GLY A 21 -10.90 2.81 1.44
N GLU A 22 -11.52 2.02 2.30
CA GLU A 22 -10.90 0.80 2.80
C GLU A 22 -10.67 -0.19 1.66
N PRO A 23 -9.43 -0.67 1.48
CA PRO A 23 -9.14 -1.63 0.42
C PRO A 23 -9.71 -3.00 0.72
N PRO A 24 -10.04 -3.78 -0.32
CA PRO A 24 -10.51 -5.15 -0.13
C PRO A 24 -9.43 -6.03 0.52
N SER A 25 -9.86 -7.16 1.06
CA SER A 25 -8.94 -8.09 1.72
C SER A 25 -7.81 -8.54 0.82
N GLU A 26 -8.09 -8.77 -0.44
CA GLU A 26 -7.08 -9.19 -1.42
C GLU A 26 -5.97 -8.16 -1.53
N ILE A 27 -6.34 -6.90 -1.57
CA ILE A 27 -5.38 -5.80 -1.66
C ILE A 27 -4.57 -5.71 -0.36
N LYS A 28 -5.23 -5.85 0.78
CA LYS A 28 -4.53 -5.83 2.05
C LYS A 28 -3.47 -6.92 2.11
N HIS A 29 -3.83 -8.14 1.70
CA HIS A 29 -2.89 -9.25 1.69
C HIS A 29 -1.73 -8.99 0.75
N LYS A 30 -2.01 -8.44 -0.41
CA LYS A 30 -0.99 -8.12 -1.38
C LYS A 30 0.03 -7.14 -0.81
N ILE A 31 -0.46 -6.12 -0.13
CA ILE A 31 0.41 -5.11 0.47
C ILE A 31 1.20 -5.70 1.64
N GLU A 32 0.55 -6.48 2.48
CA GLU A 32 1.20 -7.07 3.65
C GLU A 32 2.29 -8.06 3.27
N SER A 33 2.14 -8.73 2.12
CA SER A 33 3.15 -9.68 1.67
C SER A 33 4.21 -9.07 0.75
N ALA A 34 4.12 -7.81 0.44
CA ALA A 34 5.08 -7.17 -0.46
C ALA A 34 6.37 -6.85 0.28
N ASP A 35 7.46 -6.78 -0.47
CA ASP A 35 8.75 -6.39 0.10
C ASP A 35 8.85 -4.86 0.20
N SER A 36 9.93 -4.40 0.83
CA SER A 36 10.12 -2.96 1.07
C SER A 36 10.17 -2.15 -0.22
N GLU A 37 10.77 -2.70 -1.25
CA GLU A 37 10.90 -2.00 -2.52
C GLU A 37 9.53 -1.75 -3.14
N ARG A 38 8.67 -2.76 -3.12
CA ARG A 38 7.33 -2.62 -3.63
C ARG A 38 6.50 -1.64 -2.82
N LEU A 39 6.62 -1.73 -1.51
CA LEU A 39 5.88 -0.83 -0.63
C LEU A 39 6.29 0.62 -0.87
N LEU A 40 7.57 0.85 -1.07
CA LEU A 40 8.07 2.18 -1.36
C LEU A 40 7.52 2.69 -2.70
N LEU A 41 7.55 1.84 -3.72
CA LEU A 41 7.04 2.19 -5.03
C LEU A 41 5.56 2.57 -4.96
N TRP A 42 4.78 1.75 -4.28
CA TRP A 42 3.34 2.01 -4.16
C TRP A 42 3.07 3.28 -3.36
N SER A 43 3.86 3.53 -2.31
CA SER A 43 3.66 4.74 -1.52
C SER A 43 3.93 6.01 -2.34
N GLU A 44 4.87 5.93 -3.27
CA GLU A 44 5.10 7.03 -4.19
C GLU A 44 3.94 7.20 -5.17
N ARG A 45 3.42 6.09 -5.65
CA ARG A 45 2.31 6.13 -6.60
C ARG A 45 1.02 6.69 -5.99
N VAL A 46 0.84 6.49 -4.69
CA VAL A 46 -0.33 7.02 -4.01
C VAL A 46 -0.45 8.53 -4.19
N LEU A 47 0.68 9.22 -4.29
CA LEU A 47 0.69 10.67 -4.40
C LEU A 47 0.04 11.17 -5.70
N THR A 48 0.13 10.38 -6.76
CA THR A 48 -0.38 10.79 -8.07
C THR A 48 -1.50 9.89 -8.62
N ALA A 49 -1.70 8.72 -8.04
CA ALA A 49 -2.70 7.79 -8.53
C ALA A 49 -4.11 8.30 -8.23
N ARG A 50 -5.01 8.06 -9.16
CA ARG A 50 -6.41 8.44 -9.01
C ARG A 50 -7.27 7.29 -8.51
N THR A 51 -6.81 6.06 -8.72
CA THR A 51 -7.54 4.87 -8.29
C THR A 51 -6.57 3.94 -7.57
N LEU A 52 -7.16 3.04 -6.78
CA LEU A 52 -6.39 2.03 -6.08
C LEU A 52 -5.61 1.14 -7.06
N GLU A 53 -6.22 0.82 -8.17
CA GLU A 53 -5.58 0.01 -9.20
C GLU A 53 -4.33 0.66 -9.75
N GLU A 54 -4.35 1.97 -9.91
CA GLU A 54 -3.18 2.69 -10.41
C GLU A 54 -2.01 2.61 -9.46
N VAL A 55 -2.29 2.58 -8.17
CA VAL A 55 -1.24 2.45 -7.17
C VAL A 55 -0.53 1.11 -7.31
N LEU A 56 -1.29 0.05 -7.55
CA LEU A 56 -0.79 -1.31 -7.50
C LEU A 56 -0.34 -1.89 -8.83
N GLN A 57 -0.38 -1.11 -9.87
CA GLN A 57 0.09 -1.57 -11.18
C GLN A 57 1.56 -1.91 -11.23
#